data_8fa1e506def26e50dae4ac1baa561856
#
_entry.id   8fa1e506def26e50dae4ac1baa561856
#
_cell.length_a   1.000
_cell.length_b   1.000
_cell.length_c   1.000
_cell.angle_alpha   90.00
_cell.angle_beta   90.00
_cell.angle_gamma   90.00
#
_symmetry.space_group_name_H-M   'P 1'
#
loop_
_entity.id
_entity.type
_entity.pdbx_description
1 polymer ?
#
loop_
_entity_poly.entity_id
_entity_poly.type
_entity_poly.pdbx_seq_one_letter_code
_entity_poly.pdbx_strand_id
1 'polypeptide(L)'
;MVVTAKEWLGRARKLRLRLSALEDSKQRSYARAVSSTAGLGERVSGGEPGDKLAAYAEVSLAADRQIQELERTRAEILQVIGQVEDNTLATLLTEYYVNDKTWEEVAVQMRYSWRQIMRLHGQALSEIRAITGME
;
A
#
# COMPACT_ATOMS: atom_id res chain seq x y z
N MET A 1 15.45 -9.82 -15.19
CA MET A 1 14.04 -9.61 -15.57
C MET A 1 13.72 -8.14 -15.59
N VAL A 2 13.18 -7.66 -16.69
CA VAL A 2 12.90 -6.24 -16.82
C VAL A 2 11.51 -5.93 -16.30
N VAL A 3 11.40 -4.95 -15.45
CA VAL A 3 10.11 -4.54 -14.91
C VAL A 3 9.57 -3.41 -15.80
N THR A 4 8.37 -3.58 -16.32
CA THR A 4 7.74 -2.52 -17.13
C THR A 4 7.20 -1.42 -16.23
N ALA A 5 6.98 -0.23 -16.80
CA ALA A 5 6.41 0.89 -16.05
C ALA A 5 5.06 0.50 -15.44
N LYS A 6 4.23 -0.21 -16.19
CA LYS A 6 2.94 -0.65 -15.71
C LYS A 6 3.06 -1.59 -14.51
N GLU A 7 3.99 -2.54 -14.57
CA GLU A 7 4.22 -3.47 -13.47
C GLU A 7 4.76 -2.75 -12.25
N TRP A 8 5.66 -1.81 -12.48
CA TRP A 8 6.24 -1.02 -11.38
C TRP A 8 5.18 -0.20 -10.65
N LEU A 9 4.33 0.51 -11.41
CA LEU A 9 3.22 1.25 -10.82
C LEU A 9 2.23 0.31 -10.12
N GLY A 10 2.00 -0.87 -10.69
CA GLY A 10 1.11 -1.87 -10.11
C GLY A 10 1.56 -2.32 -8.71
N ARG A 11 2.83 -2.15 -8.39
CA ARG A 11 3.32 -2.45 -7.04
C ARG A 11 2.64 -1.57 -6.00
N ALA A 12 2.32 -0.32 -6.33
CA ALA A 12 1.63 0.57 -5.39
C ALA A 12 0.27 0.01 -5.00
N ARG A 13 -0.48 -0.54 -5.95
CA ARG A 13 -1.77 -1.16 -5.65
C ARG A 13 -1.63 -2.37 -4.72
N LYS A 14 -0.64 -3.22 -5.03
CA LYS A 14 -0.38 -4.41 -4.20
C LYS A 14 0.14 -4.03 -2.83
N LEU A 15 0.98 -2.98 -2.76
CA LEU A 15 1.54 -2.54 -1.50
C LEU A 15 0.48 -1.98 -0.56
N ARG A 16 -0.51 -1.30 -1.08
CA ARG A 16 -1.58 -0.76 -0.26
C ARG A 16 -2.33 -1.88 0.49
N LEU A 17 -2.64 -2.96 -0.22
CA LEU A 17 -3.31 -4.10 0.39
C LEU A 17 -2.40 -4.77 1.41
N ARG A 18 -1.12 -4.91 1.08
CA ARG A 18 -0.14 -5.51 1.98
C ARG A 18 0.03 -4.69 3.25
N LEU A 19 0.11 -3.35 3.13
CA LEU A 19 0.22 -2.48 4.28
C LEU A 19 -0.99 -2.61 5.20
N SER A 20 -2.19 -2.63 4.62
CA SER A 20 -3.41 -2.79 5.39
C SER A 20 -3.42 -4.11 6.16
N ALA A 21 -2.97 -5.19 5.52
CA ALA A 21 -2.91 -6.50 6.16
C ALA A 21 -1.90 -6.51 7.33
N LEU A 22 -0.76 -5.86 7.16
CA LEU A 22 0.25 -5.80 8.22
C LEU A 22 -0.22 -4.95 9.40
N GLU A 23 -0.88 -3.83 9.14
CA GLU A 23 -1.44 -3.00 10.19
C GLU A 23 -2.52 -3.73 10.96
N ASP A 24 -3.38 -4.47 10.27
CA ASP A 24 -4.41 -5.28 10.90
C ASP A 24 -3.80 -6.38 11.76
N SER A 25 -2.75 -7.04 11.26
CA SER A 25 -2.05 -8.08 11.99
C SER A 25 -1.43 -7.53 13.28
N LYS A 26 -0.85 -6.34 13.20
CA LYS A 26 -0.26 -5.67 14.34
C LYS A 26 -1.32 -5.35 15.40
N GLN A 27 -2.48 -4.82 14.96
CA GLN A 27 -3.56 -4.51 15.88
C GLN A 27 -4.15 -5.75 16.53
N ARG A 28 -4.28 -6.83 15.80
CA ARG A 28 -4.77 -8.08 16.35
C ARG A 28 -3.81 -8.67 17.39
N SER A 29 -2.51 -8.57 17.13
CA SER A 29 -1.51 -9.00 18.09
C SER A 29 -1.55 -8.17 19.37
N TYR A 30 -1.77 -6.86 19.23
CA TYR A 30 -1.89 -5.97 20.36
C TYR A 30 -3.13 -6.33 21.18
N ALA A 31 -4.26 -6.54 20.52
CA ALA A 31 -5.50 -6.90 21.21
C ALA A 31 -5.37 -8.21 21.99
N ARG A 32 -4.67 -9.19 21.43
CA ARG A 32 -4.43 -10.44 22.15
C ARG A 32 -3.55 -10.23 23.38
N ALA A 33 -2.50 -9.42 23.25
CA ALA A 33 -1.60 -9.14 24.35
C ALA A 33 -2.31 -8.40 25.49
N VAL A 34 -3.12 -7.40 25.14
CA VAL A 34 -3.86 -6.63 26.13
C VAL A 34 -4.96 -7.47 26.78
N SER A 35 -5.67 -8.26 25.99
CA SER A 35 -6.73 -9.10 26.50
C SER A 35 -6.18 -10.14 27.49
N SER A 36 -4.98 -10.64 27.22
CA SER A 36 -4.35 -11.60 28.09
C SER A 36 -3.99 -10.99 29.42
N THR A 37 -3.51 -9.72 29.44
CA THR A 37 -3.17 -9.07 30.66
C THR A 37 -4.39 -8.61 31.41
N ALA A 38 -5.45 -8.26 30.72
CA ALA A 38 -6.65 -7.78 31.38
C ALA A 38 -7.42 -8.90 32.05
N GLY A 39 -7.31 -10.06 31.49
CA GLY A 39 -8.09 -11.14 32.05
C GLY A 39 -7.47 -11.81 33.19
N LEU A 40 -6.73 -11.21 34.03
CA LEU A 40 -6.04 -11.75 34.93
C LEU A 40 -6.62 -12.39 35.92
N GLY A 41 -6.88 -12.49 36.56
CA GLY A 41 -7.40 -13.16 37.57
C GLY A 41 -7.62 -14.55 37.25
N GLU A 42 -7.83 -14.96 36.23
CA GLU A 42 -8.24 -16.11 35.94
C GLU A 42 -7.33 -17.08 35.73
N ARG A 43 -6.61 -17.34 35.43
CA ARG A 43 -5.88 -18.34 35.30
C ARG A 43 -4.96 -18.43 34.61
N VAL A 44 -4.33 -18.97 34.46
CA VAL A 44 -3.30 -19.18 34.11
C VAL A 44 -3.12 -20.15 33.26
N SER A 45 -2.99 -20.16 32.27
CA SER A 45 -2.82 -21.12 31.54
C SER A 45 -1.76 -20.85 30.74
N GLY A 46 -0.92 -21.12 30.46
CA GLY A 46 0.05 -20.88 29.55
C GLY A 46 1.06 -19.94 29.98
N GLY A 47 1.76 -19.26 29.25
CA GLY A 47 2.83 -18.39 29.61
C GLY A 47 2.47 -17.24 30.49
N GLU A 48 3.46 -16.55 31.01
CA GLU A 48 3.25 -15.41 31.83
C GLU A 48 2.82 -14.22 30.98
N PRO A 49 2.13 -13.24 31.53
CA PRO A 49 1.71 -12.05 30.79
C PRO A 49 2.87 -11.35 30.09
N GLY A 50 4.06 -11.36 30.67
CA GLY A 50 5.24 -10.77 30.08
C GLY A 50 5.65 -11.45 28.78
N ASP A 51 5.44 -12.77 28.66
CA ASP A 51 5.79 -13.48 27.45
C ASP A 51 4.91 -13.09 26.28
N LYS A 52 3.63 -12.82 26.53
CA LYS A 52 2.71 -12.40 25.48
C LYS A 52 3.01 -10.98 25.02
N LEU A 53 3.39 -10.12 25.95
CA LEU A 53 3.78 -8.76 25.60
C LEU A 53 5.09 -8.76 24.84
N ALA A 54 6.03 -9.62 25.21
CA ALA A 54 7.29 -9.76 24.47
C ALA A 54 7.04 -10.29 23.06
N ALA A 55 6.14 -11.26 22.91
CA ALA A 55 5.79 -11.78 21.59
C ALA A 55 5.12 -10.71 20.73
N TYR A 56 4.27 -9.87 21.33
CA TYR A 56 3.66 -8.77 20.62
C TYR A 56 4.74 -7.77 20.17
N ALA A 57 5.69 -7.46 21.04
CA ALA A 57 6.77 -6.53 20.70
C ALA A 57 7.58 -7.03 19.50
N GLU A 58 7.88 -8.32 19.44
CA GLU A 58 8.60 -8.88 18.30
C GLU A 58 7.80 -8.80 17.01
N VAL A 59 6.52 -9.17 17.07
CA VAL A 59 5.63 -9.11 15.90
C VAL A 59 5.47 -7.67 15.44
N SER A 60 5.29 -6.74 16.38
CA SER A 60 5.12 -5.33 16.09
C SER A 60 6.36 -4.75 15.42
N LEU A 61 7.55 -5.10 15.92
CA LEU A 61 8.78 -4.60 15.36
C LEU A 61 9.01 -5.12 13.94
N ALA A 62 8.74 -6.40 13.70
CA ALA A 62 8.86 -6.99 12.38
C ALA A 62 7.88 -6.36 11.40
N ALA A 63 6.64 -6.14 11.84
CA ALA A 63 5.63 -5.50 11.01
C ALA A 63 6.03 -4.05 10.70
N ASP A 64 6.51 -3.31 11.69
CA ASP A 64 6.92 -1.93 11.49
C ASP A 64 8.05 -1.80 10.47
N ARG A 65 8.99 -2.72 10.46
CA ARG A 65 10.07 -2.73 9.48
C ARG A 65 9.53 -2.92 8.07
N GLN A 66 8.62 -3.87 7.90
CA GLN A 66 8.01 -4.12 6.60
C GLN A 66 7.16 -2.95 6.15
N ILE A 67 6.39 -2.37 7.06
CA ILE A 67 5.57 -1.19 6.77
C ILE A 67 6.46 -0.04 6.28
N GLN A 68 7.57 0.20 6.96
CA GLN A 68 8.48 1.27 6.55
C GLN A 68 9.07 1.03 5.15
N GLU A 69 9.45 -0.20 4.83
CA GLU A 69 9.96 -0.50 3.50
C GLU A 69 8.90 -0.30 2.43
N LEU A 70 7.68 -0.75 2.68
CA LEU A 70 6.59 -0.62 1.74
C LEU A 70 6.19 0.84 1.54
N GLU A 71 6.19 1.62 2.62
CA GLU A 71 5.89 3.05 2.51
C GLU A 71 6.97 3.80 1.74
N ARG A 72 8.23 3.38 1.87
CA ARG A 72 9.31 3.97 1.10
C ARG A 72 9.12 3.73 -0.39
N THR A 73 8.77 2.50 -0.77
CA THR A 73 8.50 2.16 -2.17
C THR A 73 7.31 2.96 -2.70
N ARG A 74 6.26 3.08 -1.90
CA ARG A 74 5.09 3.86 -2.27
C ARG A 74 5.45 5.34 -2.47
N ALA A 75 6.29 5.88 -1.61
CA ALA A 75 6.74 7.26 -1.71
C ALA A 75 7.56 7.49 -2.99
N GLU A 76 8.39 6.51 -3.38
CA GLU A 76 9.14 6.59 -4.63
C GLU A 76 8.21 6.66 -5.83
N ILE A 77 7.17 5.84 -5.83
CA ILE A 77 6.18 5.81 -6.91
C ILE A 77 5.44 7.15 -6.97
N LEU A 78 5.01 7.67 -5.83
CA LEU A 78 4.34 8.97 -5.78
C LEU A 78 5.26 10.10 -6.26
N GLN A 79 6.53 10.03 -5.93
CA GLN A 79 7.49 11.03 -6.35
C GLN A 79 7.63 11.05 -7.87
N VAL A 80 7.69 9.88 -8.49
CA VAL A 80 7.79 9.78 -9.94
C VAL A 80 6.51 10.26 -10.61
N ILE A 81 5.36 9.89 -10.08
CA ILE A 81 4.07 10.37 -10.60
C ILE A 81 4.03 11.91 -10.50
N GLY A 82 4.57 12.48 -9.44
CA GLY A 82 4.63 13.91 -9.25
C GLY A 82 5.47 14.64 -10.30
N GLN A 83 6.33 13.91 -11.03
CA GLN A 83 7.13 14.51 -12.11
C GLN A 83 6.36 14.56 -13.43
N VAL A 84 5.20 13.95 -13.51
CA VAL A 84 4.36 14.02 -14.71
C VAL A 84 3.75 15.41 -14.76
N GLU A 85 4.07 16.19 -15.77
CA GLU A 85 3.60 17.57 -15.86
C GLU A 85 2.12 17.72 -16.10
N ASP A 86 1.53 16.83 -16.86
CA ASP A 86 0.10 16.89 -17.14
C ASP A 86 -0.69 16.45 -15.92
N ASN A 87 -1.43 17.37 -15.33
CA ASN A 87 -2.20 17.08 -14.12
C ASN A 87 -3.26 16.00 -14.32
N THR A 88 -3.84 15.93 -15.49
CA THR A 88 -4.86 14.91 -15.79
C THR A 88 -4.23 13.53 -15.75
N LEU A 89 -3.06 13.36 -16.36
CA LEU A 89 -2.35 12.09 -16.37
C LEU A 89 -1.86 11.73 -14.97
N ALA A 90 -1.31 12.71 -14.24
CA ALA A 90 -0.84 12.48 -12.89
C ALA A 90 -2.00 12.07 -11.95
N THR A 91 -3.15 12.72 -12.09
CA THR A 91 -4.34 12.40 -11.31
C THR A 91 -4.83 10.99 -11.60
N LEU A 92 -4.89 10.63 -12.87
CA LEU A 92 -5.33 9.30 -13.28
C LEU A 92 -4.43 8.22 -12.67
N LEU A 93 -3.12 8.42 -12.73
CA LEU A 93 -2.16 7.47 -12.18
C LEU A 93 -2.30 7.37 -10.66
N THR A 94 -2.48 8.50 -9.98
CA THR A 94 -2.63 8.52 -8.55
C THR A 94 -3.91 7.80 -8.11
N GLU A 95 -5.02 8.12 -8.76
CA GLU A 95 -6.31 7.53 -8.39
C GLU A 95 -6.33 6.01 -8.61
N TYR A 96 -5.82 5.55 -9.72
CA TYR A 96 -5.84 4.12 -10.01
C TYR A 96 -4.78 3.35 -9.23
N TYR A 97 -3.51 3.80 -9.28
CA TYR A 97 -2.41 3.01 -8.70
C TYR A 97 -2.19 3.25 -7.22
N VAL A 98 -2.39 4.45 -6.75
CA VAL A 98 -2.12 4.77 -5.35
C VAL A 98 -3.38 4.68 -4.49
N ASN A 99 -4.51 5.19 -4.97
CA ASN A 99 -5.76 5.17 -4.21
C ASN A 99 -6.61 3.92 -4.46
N ASP A 100 -6.10 3.01 -5.30
CA ASP A 100 -6.72 1.70 -5.54
C ASP A 100 -8.15 1.76 -6.06
N LYS A 101 -8.48 2.77 -6.84
CA LYS A 101 -9.80 2.85 -7.44
C LYS A 101 -9.88 1.98 -8.68
N THR A 102 -11.08 1.55 -9.03
CA THR A 102 -11.29 0.81 -10.27
C THR A 102 -11.30 1.79 -11.43
N TRP A 103 -11.11 1.28 -12.65
CA TRP A 103 -11.18 2.14 -13.83
C TRP A 103 -12.55 2.79 -14.00
N GLU A 104 -13.62 2.09 -13.60
CA GLU A 104 -14.97 2.63 -13.64
C GLU A 104 -15.10 3.82 -12.70
N GLU A 105 -14.56 3.71 -11.50
CA GLU A 105 -14.58 4.79 -10.52
C GLU A 105 -13.77 5.99 -11.02
N VAL A 106 -12.61 5.74 -11.62
CA VAL A 106 -11.77 6.80 -12.16
C VAL A 106 -12.49 7.53 -13.30
N ALA A 107 -13.13 6.75 -14.20
CA ALA A 107 -13.86 7.33 -15.31
C ALA A 107 -14.99 8.24 -14.84
N VAL A 108 -15.75 7.80 -13.86
CA VAL A 108 -16.85 8.60 -13.30
C VAL A 108 -16.31 9.86 -12.62
N GLN A 109 -15.28 9.71 -11.81
CA GLN A 109 -14.70 10.82 -11.07
C GLN A 109 -14.10 11.88 -11.98
N MET A 110 -13.41 11.46 -13.02
CA MET A 110 -12.75 12.39 -13.94
C MET A 110 -13.66 12.84 -15.08
N ARG A 111 -14.87 12.26 -15.16
CA ARG A 111 -15.85 12.59 -16.19
C ARG A 111 -15.37 12.30 -17.61
N TYR A 112 -14.74 11.16 -17.75
CA TYR A 112 -14.30 10.66 -19.05
C TYR A 112 -14.97 9.32 -19.35
N SER A 113 -15.06 8.98 -20.62
CA SER A 113 -15.54 7.68 -21.03
C SER A 113 -14.46 6.64 -20.78
N TRP A 114 -14.83 5.37 -20.79
CA TRP A 114 -13.88 4.27 -20.66
C TRP A 114 -12.78 4.36 -21.73
N ARG A 115 -13.17 4.62 -22.96
CA ARG A 115 -12.24 4.71 -24.08
C ARG A 115 -11.23 5.84 -23.86
N GLN A 116 -11.70 6.99 -23.37
CA GLN A 116 -10.83 8.12 -23.08
C GLN A 116 -9.86 7.79 -21.96
N ILE A 117 -10.36 7.13 -20.91
CA ILE A 117 -9.51 6.73 -19.79
C ILE A 117 -8.42 5.76 -20.25
N MET A 118 -8.74 4.79 -21.07
CA MET A 118 -7.74 3.84 -21.57
C MET A 118 -6.69 4.53 -22.43
N ARG A 119 -7.10 5.51 -23.24
CA ARG A 119 -6.16 6.30 -24.04
C ARG A 119 -5.25 7.14 -23.13
N LEU A 120 -5.82 7.81 -22.15
CA LEU A 120 -5.07 8.62 -21.20
C LEU A 120 -4.11 7.75 -20.38
N HIS A 121 -4.53 6.57 -20.01
CA HIS A 121 -3.67 5.63 -19.29
C HIS A 121 -2.44 5.28 -20.13
N GLY A 122 -2.62 5.02 -21.43
CA GLY A 122 -1.50 4.75 -22.32
C GLY A 122 -0.54 5.93 -22.42
N GLN A 123 -1.08 7.15 -22.50
CA GLN A 123 -0.26 8.37 -22.52
C GLN A 123 0.50 8.54 -21.19
N ALA A 124 -0.18 8.28 -20.06
CA ALA A 124 0.44 8.39 -18.75
C ALA A 124 1.59 7.40 -18.58
N LEU A 125 1.41 6.17 -19.05
CA LEU A 125 2.48 5.18 -19.03
C LEU A 125 3.68 5.60 -19.88
N SER A 126 3.43 6.25 -21.02
CA SER A 126 4.51 6.78 -21.84
C SER A 126 5.32 7.84 -21.09
N GLU A 127 4.64 8.71 -20.33
CA GLU A 127 5.31 9.71 -19.53
C GLU A 127 6.17 9.07 -18.44
N ILE A 128 5.65 8.04 -17.79
CA ILE A 128 6.41 7.34 -16.76
C ILE A 128 7.65 6.65 -17.37
N ARG A 129 7.50 6.06 -18.55
CA ARG A 129 8.66 5.45 -19.22
C ARG A 129 9.72 6.50 -19.55
N ALA A 130 9.31 7.68 -19.99
CA ALA A 130 10.23 8.77 -20.30
C ALA A 130 10.97 9.25 -19.04
N ILE A 131 10.27 9.32 -17.91
CA ILE A 131 10.86 9.78 -16.66
C ILE A 131 11.82 8.73 -16.06
N THR A 132 11.41 7.48 -16.09
CA THR A 132 12.16 6.42 -15.40
C THR A 132 13.13 5.65 -16.29
N GLY A 133 12.97 5.71 -17.59
CA GLY A 133 13.75 4.89 -18.49
C GLY A 133 13.28 3.42 -18.54
N MET A 134 12.15 3.12 -17.91
CA MET A 134 11.60 1.76 -17.93
C MET A 134 10.91 1.49 -19.26
N GLU A 135 10.63 0.23 -19.52
CA GLU A 135 9.87 -0.18 -20.68
C GLU A 135 8.36 -0.07 -20.51
#